data_970cf7cc49f5668f868d5c1d710ef3b8
#
_entry.id   970cf7cc49f5668f868d5c1d710ef3b8
#
_cell.length_a   1.000
_cell.length_b   1.000
_cell.length_c   1.000
_cell.angle_alpha   90.00
_cell.angle_beta   90.00
_cell.angle_gamma   90.00
#
_symmetry.space_group_name_H-M   'P 1'
#
loop_
_entity.id
_entity.type
_entity.pdbx_description
1 polymer ?
#
loop_
_entity_poly.entity_id
_entity_poly.type
_entity_poly.pdbx_seq_one_letter_code
_entity_poly.pdbx_strand_id
1 'polypeptide(L)'
;MENISVNNLVEEFESSLPREISISIAKNILNSKISKENAISEYKKNIGLLEKKIQRQVINCTGTLLHTNLGRAQINPRFTGGASNIEYDLDQHKRGERNEYLTSSMNLLLNSENVCFVNNNAAALFITLSTVKNSSNIKNVIISRGEIIEIGGSYRLPEIIESSGLKLQEVGTTNKTDIKDYEKALKSNPDSILLKVHRSNFSIKGFTKEVSIKELKTLSTKYKAHLFHDLGSGLVIDRNFLEAKEIDIFNSEPTVQESLEDGSDLVMFSGDKLFGSVQSGIIAGKENLVKEIKNDPLFRTYRCSPLILFELQNTVNKYIDKNEMSIPIWSSLLMKYEELLARVDDISKKISIDHKIFDSESLIGGGTMPDKKLLTPAIGIPSKNIDEDLRILSNQEIPLIPRISEDKIIIDVRSCPVEDDEKIIELLNKL
;
A
#
# COMPACT_ATOMS: atom_id res chain seq x y z
N MET A 1 -38.00 40.95 -9.27
CA MET A 1 -36.92 39.91 -9.27
C MET A 1 -37.21 38.96 -8.10
N GLU A 2 -37.68 37.77 -8.37
CA GLU A 2 -37.88 36.78 -7.30
C GLU A 2 -36.54 36.43 -6.67
N ASN A 3 -36.43 36.69 -5.37
CA ASN A 3 -35.23 36.33 -4.62
C ASN A 3 -35.17 34.80 -4.49
N ILE A 4 -34.16 34.18 -5.06
CA ILE A 4 -33.91 32.78 -4.82
C ILE A 4 -33.50 32.56 -3.35
N SER A 5 -34.18 31.68 -2.65
CA SER A 5 -33.84 31.38 -1.26
C SER A 5 -32.86 30.20 -1.16
N VAL A 6 -32.22 30.08 -0.01
CA VAL A 6 -31.35 28.91 0.29
C VAL A 6 -32.12 27.60 0.11
N ASN A 7 -33.37 27.55 0.61
CA ASN A 7 -34.20 26.34 0.49
C ASN A 7 -34.52 26.02 -0.97
N ASN A 8 -34.83 27.00 -1.80
CA ASN A 8 -35.08 26.79 -3.23
C ASN A 8 -33.87 26.15 -3.93
N LEU A 9 -32.63 26.61 -3.64
CA LEU A 9 -31.42 26.00 -4.22
C LEU A 9 -31.22 24.57 -3.75
N VAL A 10 -31.43 24.29 -2.45
CA VAL A 10 -31.19 22.97 -1.87
C VAL A 10 -32.25 21.95 -2.27
N GLU A 11 -33.53 22.38 -2.40
CA GLU A 11 -34.65 21.48 -2.76
C GLU A 11 -34.76 21.23 -4.26
N GLU A 12 -34.28 22.16 -5.10
CA GLU A 12 -34.31 22.04 -6.57
C GLU A 12 -33.26 21.07 -7.10
N PHE A 13 -32.23 20.73 -6.28
CA PHE A 13 -31.14 19.87 -6.70
C PHE A 13 -30.89 18.78 -5.67
N GLU A 14 -31.25 17.54 -6.02
CA GLU A 14 -30.86 16.36 -5.24
C GLU A 14 -29.33 16.25 -5.18
N SER A 15 -28.81 16.01 -4.00
CA SER A 15 -27.39 15.86 -3.73
C SER A 15 -27.17 14.71 -2.74
N SER A 16 -26.09 13.95 -2.94
CA SER A 16 -25.63 12.94 -1.99
C SER A 16 -24.96 13.54 -0.75
N LEU A 17 -24.73 14.86 -0.73
CA LEU A 17 -24.13 15.55 0.41
C LEU A 17 -25.13 15.70 1.56
N PRO A 18 -24.66 15.69 2.81
CA PRO A 18 -25.50 16.07 3.95
C PRO A 18 -26.13 17.44 3.74
N ARG A 19 -27.44 17.57 4.06
CA ARG A 19 -28.24 18.76 3.79
C ARG A 19 -27.60 20.06 4.32
N GLU A 20 -26.95 20.02 5.48
CA GLU A 20 -26.27 21.18 6.07
C GLU A 20 -25.08 21.68 5.22
N ILE A 21 -24.36 20.77 4.55
CA ILE A 21 -23.29 21.15 3.61
C ILE A 21 -23.90 21.87 2.40
N SER A 22 -24.97 21.33 1.84
CA SER A 22 -25.71 21.94 0.72
C SER A 22 -26.23 23.34 1.08
N ILE A 23 -26.80 23.49 2.28
CA ILE A 23 -27.23 24.79 2.84
C ILE A 23 -26.06 25.76 2.97
N SER A 24 -24.93 25.33 3.47
CA SER A 24 -23.72 26.16 3.62
C SER A 24 -23.21 26.67 2.27
N ILE A 25 -23.17 25.80 1.26
CA ILE A 25 -22.79 26.18 -0.11
C ILE A 25 -23.77 27.21 -0.68
N ALA A 26 -25.09 26.96 -0.54
CA ALA A 26 -26.11 27.86 -1.01
C ALA A 26 -26.01 29.26 -0.36
N LYS A 27 -25.82 29.32 0.96
CA LYS A 27 -25.61 30.59 1.69
C LYS A 27 -24.40 31.36 1.17
N ASN A 28 -23.28 30.69 0.99
CA ASN A 28 -22.04 31.32 0.50
C ASN A 28 -22.23 31.92 -0.90
N ILE A 29 -22.90 31.22 -1.79
CA ILE A 29 -23.19 31.66 -3.15
C ILE A 29 -24.14 32.86 -3.15
N LEU A 30 -25.22 32.80 -2.40
CA LEU A 30 -26.20 33.91 -2.33
C LEU A 30 -25.59 35.17 -1.69
N ASN A 31 -24.66 35.03 -0.76
CA ASN A 31 -23.95 36.14 -0.15
C ASN A 31 -22.95 36.81 -1.14
N SER A 32 -22.56 36.15 -2.22
CA SER A 32 -21.64 36.71 -3.23
C SER A 32 -22.31 37.69 -4.22
N LYS A 33 -23.59 37.98 -4.05
CA LYS A 33 -24.37 38.99 -4.86
C LYS A 33 -24.35 38.74 -6.37
N ILE A 34 -24.34 37.47 -6.78
CA ILE A 34 -24.42 37.07 -8.20
C ILE A 34 -25.89 36.99 -8.67
N SER A 35 -26.11 37.04 -10.00
CA SER A 35 -27.46 36.89 -10.57
C SER A 35 -28.08 35.53 -10.25
N LYS A 36 -29.41 35.39 -10.28
CA LYS A 36 -30.15 34.16 -9.98
C LYS A 36 -29.66 32.98 -10.84
N GLU A 37 -29.54 33.20 -12.14
CA GLU A 37 -29.09 32.14 -13.09
C GLU A 37 -27.65 31.71 -12.80
N ASN A 38 -26.77 32.65 -12.49
CA ASN A 38 -25.40 32.38 -12.10
C ASN A 38 -25.35 31.67 -10.74
N ALA A 39 -26.22 32.00 -9.78
CA ALA A 39 -26.30 31.33 -8.49
C ALA A 39 -26.64 29.86 -8.61
N ILE A 40 -27.63 29.52 -9.45
CA ILE A 40 -28.03 28.12 -9.74
C ILE A 40 -26.85 27.35 -10.37
N SER A 41 -26.25 27.94 -11.42
CA SER A 41 -25.11 27.31 -12.11
C SER A 41 -23.93 27.09 -11.19
N GLU A 42 -23.58 28.09 -10.36
CA GLU A 42 -22.47 28.00 -9.42
C GLU A 42 -22.76 27.02 -8.27
N TYR A 43 -24.02 26.95 -7.81
CA TYR A 43 -24.44 25.97 -6.82
C TYR A 43 -24.26 24.53 -7.35
N LYS A 44 -24.82 24.22 -8.53
CA LYS A 44 -24.63 22.92 -9.19
C LYS A 44 -23.18 22.53 -9.35
N LYS A 45 -22.36 23.48 -9.81
CA LYS A 45 -20.93 23.28 -10.00
C LYS A 45 -20.22 22.96 -8.68
N ASN A 46 -20.49 23.72 -7.60
CA ASN A 46 -19.85 23.50 -6.30
C ASN A 46 -20.29 22.19 -5.65
N ILE A 47 -21.59 21.86 -5.72
CA ILE A 47 -22.10 20.56 -5.27
C ILE A 47 -21.41 19.41 -6.02
N GLY A 48 -21.43 19.44 -7.36
CA GLY A 48 -20.82 18.38 -8.17
C GLY A 48 -19.30 18.25 -7.97
N LEU A 49 -18.59 19.36 -7.73
CA LEU A 49 -17.17 19.34 -7.38
C LEU A 49 -16.91 18.69 -6.02
N LEU A 50 -17.79 18.94 -5.04
CA LEU A 50 -17.63 18.35 -3.70
C LEU A 50 -18.03 16.88 -3.68
N GLU A 51 -19.11 16.50 -4.37
CA GLU A 51 -19.54 15.11 -4.52
C GLU A 51 -18.43 14.23 -5.12
N LYS A 52 -17.69 14.75 -6.11
CA LYS A 52 -16.53 14.06 -6.70
C LYS A 52 -15.38 13.84 -5.73
N LYS A 53 -15.32 14.57 -4.62
CA LYS A 53 -14.28 14.42 -3.58
C LYS A 53 -14.68 13.43 -2.49
N ILE A 54 -15.93 12.96 -2.46
CA ILE A 54 -16.35 11.90 -1.53
C ILE A 54 -15.55 10.65 -1.85
N GLN A 55 -14.92 10.09 -0.82
CA GLN A 55 -14.24 8.80 -0.95
C GLN A 55 -15.27 7.71 -1.22
N ARG A 56 -15.08 6.98 -2.31
CA ARG A 56 -15.97 5.89 -2.75
C ARG A 56 -15.20 4.80 -3.47
N GLN A 57 -15.82 3.65 -3.60
CA GLN A 57 -15.27 2.56 -4.41
C GLN A 57 -15.14 3.01 -5.88
N VAL A 58 -14.09 2.52 -6.53
CA VAL A 58 -13.85 2.69 -7.97
C VAL A 58 -13.40 1.38 -8.57
N ILE A 59 -13.64 1.19 -9.87
CA ILE A 59 -13.13 0.05 -10.63
C ILE A 59 -11.76 0.43 -11.21
N ASN A 60 -10.72 -0.27 -10.77
CA ASN A 60 -9.36 -0.04 -11.23
C ASN A 60 -9.06 -0.82 -12.50
N CYS A 61 -9.21 -0.21 -13.67
CA CYS A 61 -8.83 -0.79 -14.97
C CYS A 61 -7.52 -0.20 -15.54
N THR A 62 -6.64 0.33 -14.67
CA THR A 62 -5.37 0.93 -15.12
C THR A 62 -4.30 -0.10 -15.48
N GLY A 63 -4.44 -1.36 -15.05
CA GLY A 63 -3.39 -2.36 -15.12
C GLY A 63 -2.27 -2.18 -14.08
N THR A 64 -2.43 -1.27 -13.12
CA THR A 64 -1.53 -1.13 -11.98
C THR A 64 -2.18 -1.75 -10.76
N LEU A 65 -1.68 -2.90 -10.29
CA LEU A 65 -2.31 -3.68 -9.24
C LEU A 65 -2.28 -2.99 -7.87
N LEU A 66 -1.09 -2.50 -7.47
CA LEU A 66 -0.89 -1.73 -6.23
C LEU A 66 -0.86 -0.23 -6.53
N HIS A 67 -1.96 0.28 -7.10
CA HIS A 67 -2.04 1.67 -7.54
C HIS A 67 -2.07 2.62 -6.34
N THR A 68 -1.03 3.44 -6.18
CA THR A 68 -0.81 4.30 -5.01
C THR A 68 -1.98 5.23 -4.71
N ASN A 69 -2.57 5.85 -5.75
CA ASN A 69 -3.67 6.81 -5.59
C ASN A 69 -5.04 6.13 -5.44
N LEU A 70 -5.11 4.80 -5.61
CA LEU A 70 -6.36 4.02 -5.48
C LEU A 70 -6.34 3.09 -4.24
N GLY A 71 -5.45 3.36 -3.29
CA GLY A 71 -5.39 2.64 -2.01
C GLY A 71 -4.47 1.43 -1.97
N ARG A 72 -3.70 1.16 -3.05
CA ARG A 72 -2.78 0.02 -3.19
C ARG A 72 -3.49 -1.34 -3.17
N ALA A 73 -3.19 -2.22 -2.19
CA ALA A 73 -3.81 -3.54 -2.15
C ALA A 73 -5.32 -3.45 -1.93
N GLN A 74 -6.06 -4.13 -2.79
CA GLN A 74 -7.50 -4.32 -2.61
C GLN A 74 -7.74 -5.39 -1.56
N ILE A 75 -8.83 -5.25 -0.82
CA ILE A 75 -9.24 -6.20 0.22
C ILE A 75 -10.70 -6.60 0.03
N ASN A 76 -11.06 -7.78 0.51
CA ASN A 76 -12.45 -8.21 0.67
C ASN A 76 -12.81 -8.14 2.16
N PRO A 77 -13.28 -6.99 2.67
CA PRO A 77 -13.48 -6.78 4.10
C PRO A 77 -14.56 -7.71 4.65
N ARG A 78 -14.31 -8.30 5.83
CA ARG A 78 -15.28 -9.17 6.51
C ARG A 78 -15.83 -8.57 7.81
N PHE A 79 -15.17 -7.54 8.32
CA PHE A 79 -15.60 -6.90 9.55
C PHE A 79 -16.77 -5.96 9.28
N THR A 80 -17.92 -6.27 9.88
CA THR A 80 -19.16 -5.49 9.71
C THR A 80 -19.42 -4.49 10.84
N GLY A 81 -18.47 -4.36 11.78
CA GLY A 81 -18.60 -3.50 12.96
C GLY A 81 -19.10 -4.25 14.21
N GLY A 82 -19.21 -3.54 15.31
CA GLY A 82 -19.65 -4.06 16.59
C GLY A 82 -18.52 -4.21 17.62
N ALA A 83 -18.87 -4.66 18.82
CA ALA A 83 -17.91 -4.96 19.88
C ALA A 83 -17.10 -6.20 19.54
N SER A 84 -15.83 -6.23 19.93
CA SER A 84 -14.93 -7.37 19.72
C SER A 84 -14.08 -7.63 20.97
N ASN A 85 -13.58 -8.84 21.08
CA ASN A 85 -12.71 -9.29 22.18
C ASN A 85 -11.24 -8.88 22.04
N ILE A 86 -10.96 -7.79 21.34
CA ILE A 86 -9.59 -7.36 20.96
C ILE A 86 -8.59 -7.25 22.13
N GLU A 87 -9.09 -6.93 23.32
CA GLU A 87 -8.33 -6.89 24.58
C GLU A 87 -9.11 -7.60 25.70
N TYR A 88 -9.97 -8.56 25.37
CA TYR A 88 -10.79 -9.27 26.35
C TYR A 88 -10.58 -10.78 26.22
N ASP A 89 -10.12 -11.39 27.30
CA ASP A 89 -9.97 -12.84 27.43
C ASP A 89 -11.34 -13.44 27.73
N LEU A 90 -11.86 -14.23 26.78
CA LEU A 90 -13.19 -14.85 26.88
C LEU A 90 -13.24 -15.99 27.89
N ASP A 91 -12.12 -16.66 28.20
CA ASP A 91 -12.07 -17.77 29.16
C ASP A 91 -11.95 -17.25 30.59
N GLN A 92 -11.13 -16.23 30.81
CA GLN A 92 -10.88 -15.67 32.13
C GLN A 92 -11.81 -14.51 32.49
N HIS A 93 -12.67 -14.06 31.54
CA HIS A 93 -13.60 -12.95 31.71
C HIS A 93 -12.95 -11.65 32.23
N LYS A 94 -11.74 -11.34 31.77
CA LYS A 94 -10.95 -10.17 32.15
C LYS A 94 -10.23 -9.56 30.97
N ARG A 95 -9.52 -8.47 31.22
CA ARG A 95 -8.62 -7.89 30.21
C ARG A 95 -7.51 -8.86 29.87
N GLY A 96 -7.41 -9.19 28.56
CA GLY A 96 -6.35 -9.98 27.93
C GLY A 96 -5.33 -9.10 27.21
N GLU A 97 -4.39 -9.75 26.54
CA GLU A 97 -3.47 -9.08 25.62
C GLU A 97 -4.19 -8.65 24.34
N ARG A 98 -3.77 -7.50 23.81
CA ARG A 98 -4.32 -7.00 22.55
C ARG A 98 -3.85 -7.83 21.38
N ASN A 99 -4.79 -8.29 20.55
CA ASN A 99 -4.53 -9.04 19.31
C ASN A 99 -3.61 -10.27 19.45
N GLU A 100 -3.72 -10.99 20.54
CA GLU A 100 -2.88 -12.16 20.88
C GLU A 100 -2.91 -13.23 19.76
N TYR A 101 -4.11 -13.57 19.27
CA TYR A 101 -4.26 -14.53 18.18
C TYR A 101 -3.52 -14.08 16.89
N LEU A 102 -3.70 -12.81 16.49
CA LEU A 102 -3.01 -12.27 15.31
C LEU A 102 -1.49 -12.28 15.49
N THR A 103 -1.00 -11.94 16.70
CA THR A 103 0.42 -12.00 17.02
C THR A 103 0.97 -13.42 16.86
N SER A 104 0.29 -14.40 17.44
CA SER A 104 0.70 -15.80 17.36
C SER A 104 0.65 -16.36 15.94
N SER A 105 -0.42 -16.04 15.21
CA SER A 105 -0.59 -16.47 13.81
C SER A 105 0.45 -15.84 12.89
N MET A 106 0.77 -14.55 13.08
CA MET A 106 1.81 -13.86 12.31
C MET A 106 3.20 -14.42 12.62
N ASN A 107 3.51 -14.70 13.89
CA ASN A 107 4.77 -15.36 14.28
C ASN A 107 4.94 -16.71 13.59
N LEU A 108 3.85 -17.50 13.51
CA LEU A 108 3.87 -18.77 12.79
C LEU A 108 4.13 -18.57 11.29
N LEU A 109 3.43 -17.61 10.66
CA LEU A 109 3.58 -17.31 9.23
C LEU A 109 5.01 -16.85 8.88
N LEU A 110 5.59 -16.00 9.72
CA LEU A 110 6.88 -15.35 9.47
C LEU A 110 8.08 -16.14 10.03
N ASN A 111 7.84 -17.17 10.83
CA ASN A 111 8.87 -17.84 11.63
C ASN A 111 9.65 -16.86 12.52
N SER A 112 8.93 -15.91 13.16
CA SER A 112 9.50 -14.86 14.01
C SER A 112 9.25 -15.13 15.49
N GLU A 113 10.12 -14.60 16.37
CA GLU A 113 9.97 -14.74 17.82
C GLU A 113 8.79 -13.90 18.35
N ASN A 114 8.62 -12.68 17.81
CA ASN A 114 7.51 -11.80 18.17
C ASN A 114 7.20 -10.80 17.05
N VAL A 115 5.97 -10.21 17.10
CA VAL A 115 5.52 -9.21 16.12
C VAL A 115 4.67 -8.12 16.79
N CYS A 116 4.71 -6.92 16.24
CA CYS A 116 3.76 -5.86 16.58
C CYS A 116 3.34 -5.07 15.33
N PHE A 117 2.23 -4.33 15.47
CA PHE A 117 1.51 -3.68 14.37
C PHE A 117 1.31 -2.20 14.67
N VAL A 118 1.61 -1.37 13.68
CA VAL A 118 1.47 0.09 13.71
C VAL A 118 0.78 0.59 12.43
N ASN A 119 0.44 1.87 12.38
CA ASN A 119 -0.40 2.46 11.34
C ASN A 119 0.16 2.34 9.90
N ASN A 120 1.47 2.33 9.74
CA ASN A 120 2.16 2.19 8.44
C ASN A 120 3.65 1.89 8.66
N ASN A 121 4.37 1.56 7.58
CA ASN A 121 5.79 1.20 7.68
C ASN A 121 6.72 2.37 8.07
N ALA A 122 6.36 3.61 7.75
CA ALA A 122 7.11 4.78 8.22
C ALA A 122 7.04 4.90 9.75
N ALA A 123 5.87 4.67 10.34
CA ALA A 123 5.70 4.59 11.78
C ALA A 123 6.46 3.41 12.39
N ALA A 124 6.51 2.26 11.69
CA ALA A 124 7.30 1.10 12.11
C ALA A 124 8.78 1.43 12.24
N LEU A 125 9.36 2.04 11.21
CA LEU A 125 10.75 2.46 11.23
C LEU A 125 11.02 3.50 12.32
N PHE A 126 10.20 4.56 12.39
CA PHE A 126 10.37 5.63 13.37
C PHE A 126 10.32 5.12 14.80
N ILE A 127 9.26 4.37 15.18
CA ILE A 127 9.12 3.87 16.56
C ILE A 127 10.23 2.90 16.93
N THR A 128 10.65 2.04 15.98
CA THR A 128 11.77 1.11 16.21
C THR A 128 13.06 1.88 16.54
N LEU A 129 13.42 2.84 15.70
CA LEU A 129 14.64 3.64 15.89
C LEU A 129 14.57 4.50 17.17
N SER A 130 13.44 5.15 17.41
CA SER A 130 13.23 5.99 18.61
C SER A 130 13.29 5.17 19.90
N THR A 131 12.65 3.99 19.94
CA THR A 131 12.67 3.12 21.11
C THR A 131 14.09 2.64 21.41
N VAL A 132 14.80 2.12 20.42
CA VAL A 132 16.17 1.61 20.62
C VAL A 132 17.13 2.74 21.04
N LYS A 133 16.98 3.94 20.48
CA LYS A 133 17.73 5.13 20.92
C LYS A 133 17.47 5.48 22.39
N ASN A 134 16.22 5.36 22.85
CA ASN A 134 15.84 5.72 24.22
C ASN A 134 16.20 4.65 25.26
N SER A 135 16.22 3.37 24.86
CA SER A 135 16.53 2.23 25.74
C SER A 135 18.01 1.85 25.78
N SER A 136 18.85 2.47 24.94
CA SER A 136 20.26 2.12 24.80
C SER A 136 21.15 3.36 24.58
N ASN A 137 22.49 3.15 24.51
CA ASN A 137 23.45 4.21 24.20
C ASN A 137 23.64 4.44 22.68
N ILE A 138 22.79 3.89 21.84
CA ILE A 138 22.89 4.00 20.39
C ILE A 138 22.67 5.45 19.94
N LYS A 139 23.52 5.93 19.04
CA LYS A 139 23.54 7.31 18.56
C LYS A 139 23.43 7.43 17.04
N ASN A 140 23.78 6.39 16.31
CA ASN A 140 23.88 6.45 14.85
C ASN A 140 23.15 5.29 14.18
N VAL A 141 22.72 5.55 12.94
CA VAL A 141 22.24 4.55 11.99
C VAL A 141 23.20 4.53 10.81
N ILE A 142 23.83 3.40 10.56
CA ILE A 142 24.71 3.18 9.41
C ILE A 142 23.90 2.54 8.28
N ILE A 143 23.88 3.18 7.12
CA ILE A 143 23.13 2.76 5.93
C ILE A 143 23.95 2.96 4.67
N SER A 144 23.76 2.09 3.67
CA SER A 144 24.32 2.30 2.33
C SER A 144 23.73 3.54 1.66
N ARG A 145 24.56 4.39 1.06
CA ARG A 145 24.09 5.56 0.30
C ARG A 145 23.12 5.15 -0.82
N GLY A 146 23.33 4.02 -1.47
CA GLY A 146 22.44 3.48 -2.50
C GLY A 146 21.09 3.00 -1.99
N GLU A 147 20.87 2.97 -0.67
CA GLU A 147 19.63 2.55 0.00
C GLU A 147 18.86 3.72 0.64
N ILE A 148 19.37 4.95 0.46
CA ILE A 148 18.67 6.16 0.93
C ILE A 148 17.57 6.48 -0.07
N ILE A 149 16.33 6.26 0.36
CA ILE A 149 15.15 6.36 -0.50
C ILE A 149 14.32 7.60 -0.16
N GLU A 150 13.65 8.14 -1.19
CA GLU A 150 12.49 9.01 -1.06
C GLU A 150 11.28 8.29 -1.68
N ILE A 151 10.17 8.28 -0.94
CA ILE A 151 8.89 7.73 -1.39
C ILE A 151 7.89 8.88 -1.57
N GLY A 152 6.83 8.68 -2.33
CA GLY A 152 5.81 9.70 -2.58
C GLY A 152 5.26 10.35 -1.29
N GLY A 153 4.85 11.62 -1.38
CA GLY A 153 4.36 12.38 -0.23
C GLY A 153 5.46 12.99 0.65
N SER A 154 6.65 13.22 0.08
CA SER A 154 7.82 13.80 0.78
C SER A 154 8.38 12.93 1.91
N TYR A 155 8.13 11.62 1.90
CA TYR A 155 8.78 10.71 2.83
C TYR A 155 10.24 10.53 2.44
N ARG A 156 11.14 11.12 3.20
CA ARG A 156 12.59 10.99 3.05
C ARG A 156 13.18 10.23 4.20
N LEU A 157 13.82 9.12 3.90
CA LEU A 157 14.41 8.25 4.91
C LEU A 157 15.37 8.97 5.87
N PRO A 158 16.28 9.86 5.41
CA PRO A 158 17.13 10.63 6.31
C PRO A 158 16.36 11.44 7.35
N GLU A 159 15.29 12.10 6.94
CA GLU A 159 14.46 12.93 7.84
C GLU A 159 13.78 12.10 8.94
N ILE A 160 13.35 10.87 8.61
CA ILE A 160 12.77 9.94 9.59
C ILE A 160 13.81 9.46 10.59
N ILE A 161 15.02 9.11 10.11
CA ILE A 161 16.14 8.71 10.99
C ILE A 161 16.51 9.84 11.94
N GLU A 162 16.69 11.05 11.42
CA GLU A 162 17.03 12.22 12.25
C GLU A 162 15.93 12.59 13.23
N SER A 163 14.66 12.49 12.82
CA SER A 163 13.49 12.72 13.70
C SER A 163 13.40 11.72 14.84
N SER A 164 13.96 10.51 14.69
CA SER A 164 14.07 9.53 15.79
C SER A 164 15.11 9.92 16.86
N GLY A 165 15.90 10.96 16.59
CA GLY A 165 17.00 11.44 17.43
C GLY A 165 18.33 10.71 17.19
N LEU A 166 18.43 9.86 16.18
CA LEU A 166 19.65 9.21 15.74
C LEU A 166 20.32 10.01 14.62
N LYS A 167 21.64 9.88 14.49
CA LYS A 167 22.41 10.49 13.40
C LYS A 167 22.55 9.51 12.25
N LEU A 168 22.29 9.98 11.04
CA LEU A 168 22.52 9.22 9.83
C LEU A 168 24.03 9.15 9.52
N GLN A 169 24.53 7.94 9.29
CA GLN A 169 25.89 7.66 8.82
C GLN A 169 25.83 6.91 7.49
N GLU A 170 26.07 7.62 6.39
CA GLU A 170 26.11 7.02 5.07
C GLU A 170 27.43 6.29 4.83
N VAL A 171 27.36 5.11 4.15
CA VAL A 171 28.53 4.35 3.72
C VAL A 171 28.46 3.98 2.24
N GLY A 172 29.63 3.78 1.63
CA GLY A 172 29.74 3.46 0.20
C GLY A 172 29.38 4.62 -0.73
N THR A 173 28.94 4.28 -1.92
CA THR A 173 28.51 5.22 -2.98
C THR A 173 27.10 4.86 -3.46
N THR A 174 26.53 5.66 -4.38
CA THR A 174 25.18 5.45 -4.90
C THR A 174 24.97 4.05 -5.47
N ASN A 175 25.96 3.50 -6.17
CA ASN A 175 25.85 2.22 -6.88
C ASN A 175 26.68 1.08 -6.29
N LYS A 176 27.62 1.38 -5.37
CA LYS A 176 28.48 0.36 -4.78
C LYS A 176 28.71 0.60 -3.30
N THR A 177 28.46 -0.44 -2.51
CA THR A 177 28.80 -0.48 -1.09
C THR A 177 29.46 -1.81 -0.78
N ASP A 178 30.57 -1.78 -0.06
CA ASP A 178 31.33 -2.95 0.35
C ASP A 178 31.18 -3.17 1.86
N ILE A 179 31.29 -4.41 2.31
CA ILE A 179 31.24 -4.73 3.75
C ILE A 179 32.30 -3.97 4.55
N LYS A 180 33.45 -3.65 3.91
CA LYS A 180 34.52 -2.84 4.52
C LYS A 180 34.08 -1.40 4.82
N ASP A 181 33.14 -0.84 4.04
CA ASP A 181 32.62 0.50 4.28
C ASP A 181 31.82 0.53 5.59
N TYR A 182 30.95 -0.49 5.80
CA TYR A 182 30.22 -0.69 7.04
C TYR A 182 31.17 -0.95 8.22
N GLU A 183 32.20 -1.81 8.05
CA GLU A 183 33.16 -2.11 9.10
C GLU A 183 33.93 -0.86 9.54
N LYS A 184 34.37 -0.03 8.57
CA LYS A 184 35.03 1.24 8.87
C LYS A 184 34.15 2.19 9.68
N ALA A 185 32.87 2.29 9.31
CA ALA A 185 31.90 3.13 10.00
C ALA A 185 31.64 2.65 11.43
N LEU A 186 31.47 1.33 11.65
CA LEU A 186 31.31 0.74 13.00
C LEU A 186 32.52 0.93 13.90
N LYS A 187 33.75 0.85 13.34
CA LYS A 187 34.97 1.13 14.13
C LYS A 187 35.02 2.57 14.62
N SER A 188 34.54 3.52 13.82
CA SER A 188 34.50 4.94 14.17
C SER A 188 33.29 5.30 15.05
N ASN A 189 32.21 4.55 14.94
CA ASN A 189 30.95 4.78 15.64
C ASN A 189 30.39 3.44 16.18
N PRO A 190 30.94 2.93 17.31
CA PRO A 190 30.53 1.60 17.83
C PRO A 190 29.07 1.59 18.31
N ASP A 191 28.54 2.73 18.78
CA ASP A 191 27.16 2.88 19.25
C ASP A 191 26.20 3.08 18.06
N SER A 192 26.11 2.09 17.17
CA SER A 192 25.36 2.21 15.91
C SER A 192 24.46 1.01 15.63
N ILE A 193 23.39 1.27 14.91
CA ILE A 193 22.53 0.27 14.26
C ILE A 193 23.01 0.12 12.80
N LEU A 194 23.05 -1.09 12.28
CA LEU A 194 23.10 -1.37 10.86
C LEU A 194 21.68 -1.41 10.31
N LEU A 195 21.34 -0.51 9.40
CA LEU A 195 20.05 -0.49 8.72
C LEU A 195 20.26 -0.90 7.26
N LYS A 196 19.64 -2.01 6.89
CA LYS A 196 19.45 -2.41 5.49
C LYS A 196 18.10 -1.89 5.02
N VAL A 197 18.04 -1.28 3.84
CA VAL A 197 16.78 -0.82 3.24
C VAL A 197 16.64 -1.43 1.85
N HIS A 198 15.55 -2.14 1.63
CA HIS A 198 15.24 -2.69 0.33
C HIS A 198 14.68 -1.60 -0.60
N ARG A 199 15.25 -1.49 -1.80
CA ARG A 199 14.83 -0.51 -2.81
C ARG A 199 13.57 -0.98 -3.54
N SER A 200 12.44 -0.94 -2.85
CA SER A 200 11.18 -1.45 -3.40
C SER A 200 10.57 -0.56 -4.50
N ASN A 201 10.95 0.70 -4.61
CA ASN A 201 10.33 1.70 -5.49
C ASN A 201 11.21 2.21 -6.65
N PHE A 202 12.46 1.78 -6.73
CA PHE A 202 13.36 2.05 -7.86
C PHE A 202 14.43 0.97 -7.97
N SER A 203 15.11 0.90 -9.12
CA SER A 203 16.25 0.00 -9.33
C SER A 203 17.48 0.76 -9.80
N ILE A 204 18.68 0.27 -9.46
CA ILE A 204 19.95 0.75 -9.98
C ILE A 204 20.53 -0.36 -10.86
N LYS A 205 20.79 -0.04 -12.13
CA LYS A 205 21.34 -1.00 -13.11
C LYS A 205 22.77 -0.65 -13.49
N GLY A 206 23.56 -1.65 -13.88
CA GLY A 206 24.95 -1.49 -14.31
C GLY A 206 25.96 -1.99 -13.28
N PHE A 207 27.07 -1.27 -13.09
CA PHE A 207 28.12 -1.64 -12.13
C PHE A 207 27.66 -1.40 -10.68
N THR A 208 26.87 -2.30 -10.16
CA THR A 208 26.32 -2.24 -8.79
C THR A 208 26.96 -3.28 -7.88
N LYS A 209 27.03 -2.97 -6.59
CA LYS A 209 27.37 -3.92 -5.52
C LYS A 209 26.62 -3.56 -4.27
N GLU A 210 25.96 -4.54 -3.68
CA GLU A 210 25.24 -4.44 -2.41
C GLU A 210 25.83 -5.39 -1.38
N VAL A 211 25.63 -5.07 -0.12
CA VAL A 211 25.98 -5.96 0.99
C VAL A 211 24.71 -6.71 1.41
N SER A 212 24.80 -8.02 1.47
CA SER A 212 23.70 -8.91 1.87
C SER A 212 23.44 -8.85 3.38
N ILE A 213 22.23 -9.26 3.79
CA ILE A 213 21.87 -9.40 5.22
C ILE A 213 22.85 -10.36 5.91
N LYS A 214 23.23 -11.50 5.30
CA LYS A 214 24.20 -12.46 5.87
C LYS A 214 25.56 -11.84 6.16
N GLU A 215 26.07 -11.03 5.24
CA GLU A 215 27.34 -10.31 5.44
C GLU A 215 27.22 -9.29 6.58
N LEU A 216 26.13 -8.51 6.59
CA LEU A 216 25.84 -7.55 7.65
C LEU A 216 25.65 -8.24 9.00
N LYS A 217 25.02 -9.44 9.03
CA LYS A 217 24.86 -10.24 10.27
C LYS A 217 26.21 -10.65 10.86
N THR A 218 27.11 -11.12 10.02
CA THR A 218 28.48 -11.47 10.46
C THR A 218 29.15 -10.27 11.10
N LEU A 219 29.01 -9.09 10.49
CA LEU A 219 29.61 -7.85 10.99
C LEU A 219 28.90 -7.38 12.28
N SER A 220 27.57 -7.39 12.32
CA SER A 220 26.79 -6.98 13.50
C SER A 220 27.10 -7.83 14.72
N THR A 221 27.27 -9.12 14.53
CA THR A 221 27.69 -10.06 15.60
C THR A 221 29.08 -9.73 16.13
N LYS A 222 30.05 -9.44 15.25
CA LYS A 222 31.42 -9.07 15.60
C LYS A 222 31.49 -7.79 16.44
N TYR A 223 30.67 -6.79 16.09
CA TYR A 223 30.66 -5.47 16.73
C TYR A 223 29.53 -5.30 17.75
N LYS A 224 28.72 -6.33 18.01
CA LYS A 224 27.53 -6.30 18.90
C LYS A 224 26.54 -5.20 18.54
N ALA A 225 26.40 -4.90 17.24
CA ALA A 225 25.45 -3.95 16.71
C ALA A 225 24.11 -4.63 16.37
N HIS A 226 23.01 -3.91 16.45
CA HIS A 226 21.73 -4.41 15.91
C HIS A 226 21.73 -4.33 14.40
N LEU A 227 21.06 -5.29 13.76
CA LEU A 227 20.80 -5.33 12.32
C LEU A 227 19.30 -5.27 12.05
N PHE A 228 18.83 -4.17 11.50
CA PHE A 228 17.44 -3.96 11.11
C PHE A 228 17.30 -3.95 9.61
N HIS A 229 16.18 -4.49 9.11
CA HIS A 229 15.84 -4.50 7.70
C HIS A 229 14.50 -3.80 7.45
N ASP A 230 14.52 -2.65 6.81
CA ASP A 230 13.33 -2.02 6.22
C ASP A 230 13.09 -2.64 4.85
N LEU A 231 12.30 -3.72 4.81
CA LEU A 231 11.95 -4.46 3.61
C LEU A 231 10.92 -3.71 2.75
N GLY A 232 9.98 -3.06 3.39
CA GLY A 232 8.96 -2.22 2.77
C GLY A 232 7.92 -2.95 1.93
N SER A 233 8.28 -3.88 1.06
CA SER A 233 7.37 -4.55 0.10
C SER A 233 6.44 -5.59 0.74
N GLY A 234 6.91 -6.32 1.75
CA GLY A 234 6.11 -7.28 2.51
C GLY A 234 5.79 -8.57 1.77
N LEU A 235 6.73 -9.10 1.00
CA LEU A 235 6.61 -10.42 0.41
C LEU A 235 6.73 -11.49 1.51
N VAL A 236 5.68 -12.30 1.69
CA VAL A 236 5.62 -13.37 2.71
C VAL A 236 5.21 -14.72 2.14
N ILE A 237 4.98 -14.79 0.82
CA ILE A 237 4.55 -16.01 0.15
C ILE A 237 5.69 -17.03 0.10
N ASP A 238 5.33 -18.32 0.23
CA ASP A 238 6.28 -19.41 0.17
C ASP A 238 6.96 -19.49 -1.22
N ARG A 239 8.29 -19.56 -1.25
CA ARG A 239 9.05 -19.72 -2.49
C ARG A 239 8.65 -20.99 -3.25
N ASN A 240 8.42 -22.11 -2.54
CA ASN A 240 7.98 -23.35 -3.16
C ASN A 240 6.63 -23.19 -3.89
N PHE A 241 5.74 -22.34 -3.35
CA PHE A 241 4.48 -22.04 -4.01
C PHE A 241 4.69 -21.26 -5.31
N LEU A 242 5.59 -20.25 -5.33
CA LEU A 242 5.92 -19.50 -6.53
C LEU A 242 6.60 -20.36 -7.59
N GLU A 243 7.54 -21.21 -7.18
CA GLU A 243 8.22 -22.15 -8.07
C GLU A 243 7.24 -23.16 -8.68
N ALA A 244 6.32 -23.72 -7.88
CA ALA A 244 5.29 -24.64 -8.35
C ALA A 244 4.30 -23.98 -9.33
N LYS A 245 4.20 -22.66 -9.34
CA LYS A 245 3.41 -21.87 -10.28
C LYS A 245 4.24 -21.31 -11.45
N GLU A 246 5.54 -21.64 -11.51
CA GLU A 246 6.48 -21.16 -12.53
C GLU A 246 6.58 -19.62 -12.61
N ILE A 247 6.60 -18.96 -11.42
CA ILE A 247 6.58 -17.51 -11.31
C ILE A 247 7.94 -16.98 -10.87
N ASP A 248 8.72 -16.50 -11.82
CA ASP A 248 10.09 -16.02 -11.57
C ASP A 248 10.17 -14.53 -11.27
N ILE A 249 9.09 -13.76 -11.48
CA ILE A 249 9.09 -12.30 -11.34
C ILE A 249 9.54 -11.84 -9.94
N PHE A 250 9.33 -12.68 -8.91
CA PHE A 250 9.69 -12.42 -7.52
C PHE A 250 11.06 -12.96 -7.10
N ASN A 251 11.85 -13.60 -7.99
CA ASN A 251 13.12 -14.22 -7.62
C ASN A 251 14.14 -13.21 -7.03
N SER A 252 14.06 -11.95 -7.40
CA SER A 252 14.91 -10.89 -6.87
C SER A 252 14.30 -10.10 -5.70
N GLU A 253 13.06 -10.39 -5.32
CA GLU A 253 12.36 -9.72 -4.22
C GLU A 253 12.53 -10.54 -2.94
N PRO A 254 13.17 -10.02 -1.87
CA PRO A 254 13.37 -10.78 -0.64
C PRO A 254 12.05 -10.99 0.11
N THR A 255 11.90 -12.16 0.73
CA THR A 255 10.79 -12.40 1.66
C THR A 255 11.13 -11.94 3.07
N VAL A 256 10.10 -11.74 3.88
CA VAL A 256 10.26 -11.42 5.32
C VAL A 256 10.96 -12.58 6.03
N GLN A 257 10.58 -13.82 5.73
CA GLN A 257 11.17 -15.04 6.31
C GLN A 257 12.65 -15.15 6.00
N GLU A 258 13.05 -15.00 4.71
CA GLU A 258 14.46 -15.00 4.31
C GLU A 258 15.27 -13.92 5.05
N SER A 259 14.70 -12.73 5.20
CA SER A 259 15.36 -11.64 5.92
C SER A 259 15.61 -11.94 7.39
N LEU A 260 14.68 -12.63 8.06
CA LEU A 260 14.84 -13.09 9.44
C LEU A 260 15.84 -14.25 9.55
N GLU A 261 15.75 -15.24 8.66
CA GLU A 261 16.65 -16.39 8.60
C GLU A 261 18.09 -15.98 8.29
N ASP A 262 18.29 -14.98 7.44
CA ASP A 262 19.59 -14.40 7.12
C ASP A 262 20.19 -13.58 8.28
N GLY A 263 19.40 -13.34 9.33
CA GLY A 263 19.84 -12.86 10.63
C GLY A 263 19.50 -11.43 10.97
N SER A 264 18.53 -10.80 10.31
CA SER A 264 17.98 -9.51 10.76
C SER A 264 17.42 -9.65 12.18
N ASP A 265 17.74 -8.70 13.06
CA ASP A 265 17.18 -8.67 14.41
C ASP A 265 15.72 -8.20 14.40
N LEU A 266 15.39 -7.28 13.50
CA LEU A 266 14.03 -6.84 13.18
C LEU A 266 13.87 -6.66 11.66
N VAL A 267 12.70 -7.00 11.15
CA VAL A 267 12.24 -6.71 9.78
C VAL A 267 10.97 -5.88 9.85
N MET A 268 10.90 -4.82 9.05
CA MET A 268 9.75 -3.93 8.97
C MET A 268 9.18 -3.92 7.55
N PHE A 269 7.86 -3.96 7.41
CA PHE A 269 7.21 -3.97 6.11
C PHE A 269 5.77 -3.44 6.13
N SER A 270 5.26 -3.12 4.93
CA SER A 270 3.91 -2.59 4.73
C SER A 270 2.88 -3.71 4.52
N GLY A 271 1.73 -3.60 5.18
CA GLY A 271 0.63 -4.55 4.99
C GLY A 271 -0.15 -4.38 3.69
N ASP A 272 -0.14 -3.19 3.11
CA ASP A 272 -0.92 -2.80 1.92
C ASP A 272 -0.17 -2.92 0.58
N LYS A 273 0.95 -3.64 0.58
CA LYS A 273 1.72 -3.93 -0.63
C LYS A 273 1.62 -5.43 -0.98
N LEU A 274 2.74 -6.13 -1.17
CA LEU A 274 2.73 -7.57 -1.54
C LEU A 274 2.13 -8.48 -0.46
N PHE A 275 2.10 -8.03 0.80
CA PHE A 275 1.35 -8.73 1.84
C PHE A 275 -0.16 -8.79 1.54
N GLY A 276 -0.70 -7.85 0.78
CA GLY A 276 -2.06 -7.90 0.24
C GLY A 276 -3.18 -7.65 1.25
N SER A 277 -2.93 -6.83 2.26
CA SER A 277 -3.90 -6.45 3.31
C SER A 277 -4.12 -4.94 3.37
N VAL A 278 -4.57 -4.46 4.50
CA VAL A 278 -4.79 -3.04 4.80
C VAL A 278 -3.49 -2.30 5.11
N GLN A 279 -3.51 -0.97 4.95
CA GLN A 279 -2.38 -0.14 5.36
C GLN A 279 -2.05 -0.37 6.83
N SER A 280 -0.83 -0.84 7.06
CA SER A 280 -0.24 -1.09 8.37
C SER A 280 1.27 -1.18 8.23
N GLY A 281 1.99 -0.98 9.33
CA GLY A 281 3.39 -1.34 9.48
C GLY A 281 3.50 -2.56 10.37
N ILE A 282 4.23 -3.56 9.93
CA ILE A 282 4.47 -4.80 10.67
C ILE A 282 5.95 -4.82 11.05
N ILE A 283 6.24 -5.04 12.34
CA ILE A 283 7.59 -5.16 12.90
C ILE A 283 7.71 -6.57 13.44
N ALA A 284 8.57 -7.39 12.85
CA ALA A 284 8.77 -8.80 13.22
C ALA A 284 10.24 -9.07 13.53
N GLY A 285 10.52 -9.93 14.49
CA GLY A 285 11.85 -10.39 14.83
C GLY A 285 12.04 -10.74 16.29
N LYS A 286 13.17 -10.33 16.89
CA LYS A 286 13.55 -10.70 18.25
C LYS A 286 12.55 -10.27 19.30
N GLU A 287 12.18 -11.18 20.18
CA GLU A 287 11.16 -10.97 21.21
C GLU A 287 11.47 -9.79 22.13
N ASN A 288 12.71 -9.67 22.60
CA ASN A 288 13.11 -8.58 23.48
C ASN A 288 12.95 -7.21 22.84
N LEU A 289 13.34 -7.03 21.56
CA LEU A 289 13.22 -5.76 20.84
C LEU A 289 11.75 -5.42 20.55
N VAL A 290 10.95 -6.39 20.13
CA VAL A 290 9.52 -6.17 19.89
C VAL A 290 8.81 -5.83 21.21
N LYS A 291 9.16 -6.47 22.32
CA LYS A 291 8.63 -6.12 23.65
C LYS A 291 9.01 -4.70 24.09
N GLU A 292 10.24 -4.28 23.85
CA GLU A 292 10.67 -2.89 24.12
C GLU A 292 9.83 -1.90 23.33
N ILE A 293 9.61 -2.13 22.03
CA ILE A 293 8.78 -1.29 21.17
C ILE A 293 7.33 -1.25 21.70
N LYS A 294 6.73 -2.39 22.02
CA LYS A 294 5.35 -2.46 22.57
C LYS A 294 5.20 -1.72 23.92
N ASN A 295 6.27 -1.63 24.70
CA ASN A 295 6.30 -0.96 26.00
C ASN A 295 6.65 0.53 25.90
N ASP A 296 7.15 1.02 24.77
CA ASP A 296 7.42 2.45 24.57
C ASP A 296 6.10 3.24 24.66
N PRO A 297 6.03 4.32 25.47
CA PRO A 297 4.82 5.13 25.57
C PRO A 297 4.30 5.67 24.22
N LEU A 298 5.21 5.95 23.28
CA LEU A 298 4.86 6.42 21.94
C LEU A 298 4.18 5.32 21.10
N PHE A 299 4.38 4.04 21.39
CA PHE A 299 3.72 2.95 20.67
C PHE A 299 2.20 3.10 20.68
N ARG A 300 1.62 3.64 21.77
CA ARG A 300 0.19 3.87 21.86
C ARG A 300 -0.33 4.84 20.80
N THR A 301 0.48 5.80 20.36
CA THR A 301 0.11 6.78 19.33
C THR A 301 0.08 6.18 17.93
N TYR A 302 0.79 5.07 17.72
CA TYR A 302 0.88 4.36 16.43
C TYR A 302 0.04 3.09 16.36
N ARG A 303 -0.68 2.73 17.41
CA ARG A 303 -1.49 1.50 17.47
C ARG A 303 -2.55 1.46 16.37
N CYS A 304 -2.66 0.32 15.69
CA CYS A 304 -3.71 0.05 14.74
C CYS A 304 -5.10 0.03 15.40
N SER A 305 -6.12 0.46 14.66
CA SER A 305 -7.53 0.31 15.07
C SER A 305 -7.97 -1.16 15.05
N PRO A 306 -9.07 -1.53 15.73
CA PRO A 306 -9.63 -2.87 15.64
C PRO A 306 -9.92 -3.33 14.21
N LEU A 307 -10.40 -2.45 13.34
CA LEU A 307 -10.67 -2.74 11.93
C LEU A 307 -9.43 -3.22 11.19
N ILE A 308 -8.31 -2.51 11.36
CA ILE A 308 -7.03 -2.87 10.73
C ILE A 308 -6.55 -4.24 11.23
N LEU A 309 -6.61 -4.47 12.55
CA LEU A 309 -6.15 -5.74 13.13
C LEU A 309 -7.00 -6.92 12.69
N PHE A 310 -8.31 -6.71 12.54
CA PHE A 310 -9.23 -7.74 12.06
C PHE A 310 -8.93 -8.13 10.61
N GLU A 311 -8.69 -7.15 9.72
CA GLU A 311 -8.37 -7.43 8.33
C GLU A 311 -6.97 -8.04 8.15
N LEU A 312 -5.99 -7.65 8.98
CA LEU A 312 -4.70 -8.32 9.04
C LEU A 312 -4.86 -9.79 9.43
N GLN A 313 -5.68 -10.08 10.46
CA GLN A 313 -5.98 -11.45 10.90
C GLN A 313 -6.63 -12.27 9.77
N ASN A 314 -7.59 -11.71 9.04
CA ASN A 314 -8.20 -12.37 7.89
C ASN A 314 -7.17 -12.71 6.81
N THR A 315 -6.26 -11.80 6.53
CA THR A 315 -5.20 -12.02 5.54
C THR A 315 -4.20 -13.08 6.00
N VAL A 316 -3.76 -13.03 7.27
CA VAL A 316 -2.85 -14.03 7.85
C VAL A 316 -3.46 -15.44 7.81
N ASN A 317 -4.74 -15.56 8.18
CA ASN A 317 -5.42 -16.85 8.13
C ASN A 317 -5.42 -17.44 6.71
N LYS A 318 -5.63 -16.62 5.67
CA LYS A 318 -5.55 -17.09 4.28
C LYS A 318 -4.18 -17.65 3.91
N TYR A 319 -3.09 -17.03 4.36
CA TYR A 319 -1.74 -17.56 4.17
C TYR A 319 -1.52 -18.87 4.92
N ILE A 320 -1.96 -18.97 6.18
CA ILE A 320 -1.83 -20.19 6.99
C ILE A 320 -2.63 -21.34 6.38
N ASP A 321 -3.83 -21.03 5.88
CA ASP A 321 -4.72 -22.02 5.23
C ASP A 321 -4.27 -22.39 3.81
N LYS A 322 -3.13 -21.86 3.33
CA LYS A 322 -2.63 -22.06 1.96
C LYS A 322 -3.64 -21.63 0.88
N ASN A 323 -4.38 -20.58 1.16
CA ASN A 323 -5.42 -20.02 0.31
C ASN A 323 -5.04 -18.61 -0.20
N GLU A 324 -3.81 -18.46 -0.65
CA GLU A 324 -3.24 -17.20 -1.15
C GLU A 324 -4.07 -16.63 -2.32
N MET A 325 -4.64 -17.49 -3.14
CA MET A 325 -5.50 -17.10 -4.27
C MET A 325 -6.77 -16.36 -3.85
N SER A 326 -7.17 -16.43 -2.59
CA SER A 326 -8.27 -15.64 -2.06
C SER A 326 -7.87 -14.22 -1.63
N ILE A 327 -6.60 -13.88 -1.70
CA ILE A 327 -6.07 -12.54 -1.46
C ILE A 327 -6.02 -11.80 -2.80
N PRO A 328 -6.73 -10.66 -2.98
CA PRO A 328 -6.92 -10.04 -4.29
C PRO A 328 -5.63 -9.76 -5.07
N ILE A 329 -4.57 -9.30 -4.42
CA ILE A 329 -3.30 -9.05 -5.10
C ILE A 329 -2.72 -10.33 -5.70
N TRP A 330 -2.82 -11.47 -4.99
CA TRP A 330 -2.28 -12.75 -5.47
C TRP A 330 -3.13 -13.36 -6.57
N SER A 331 -4.47 -13.29 -6.48
CA SER A 331 -5.33 -13.71 -7.59
C SER A 331 -5.03 -12.93 -8.87
N SER A 332 -4.84 -11.61 -8.78
CA SER A 332 -4.51 -10.75 -9.92
C SER A 332 -3.11 -11.02 -10.49
N LEU A 333 -2.10 -11.21 -9.62
CA LEU A 333 -0.72 -11.49 -10.03
C LEU A 333 -0.58 -12.86 -10.71
N LEU A 334 -1.30 -13.85 -10.20
CA LEU A 334 -1.18 -15.27 -10.63
C LEU A 334 -2.14 -15.64 -11.76
N MET A 335 -3.03 -14.74 -12.17
CA MET A 335 -3.94 -14.99 -13.30
C MET A 335 -3.16 -15.16 -14.60
N LYS A 336 -3.37 -16.28 -15.28
CA LYS A 336 -2.68 -16.61 -16.53
C LYS A 336 -3.16 -15.73 -17.66
N TYR A 337 -2.30 -15.56 -18.68
CA TYR A 337 -2.64 -14.74 -19.86
C TYR A 337 -3.87 -15.27 -20.57
N GLU A 338 -4.01 -16.59 -20.72
CA GLU A 338 -5.13 -17.25 -21.41
C GLU A 338 -6.46 -17.04 -20.69
N GLU A 339 -6.43 -17.04 -19.34
CA GLU A 339 -7.61 -16.75 -18.51
C GLU A 339 -8.05 -15.30 -18.65
N LEU A 340 -7.09 -14.36 -18.68
CA LEU A 340 -7.35 -12.96 -18.92
C LEU A 340 -7.86 -12.72 -20.36
N LEU A 341 -7.30 -13.40 -21.33
CA LEU A 341 -7.74 -13.28 -22.74
C LEU A 341 -9.19 -13.73 -22.89
N ALA A 342 -9.55 -14.87 -22.30
CA ALA A 342 -10.93 -15.34 -22.30
C ALA A 342 -11.88 -14.33 -21.64
N ARG A 343 -11.48 -13.74 -20.50
CA ARG A 343 -12.25 -12.71 -19.80
C ARG A 343 -12.42 -11.44 -20.65
N VAL A 344 -11.35 -10.96 -21.27
CA VAL A 344 -11.35 -9.78 -22.16
C VAL A 344 -12.22 -10.04 -23.41
N ASP A 345 -12.15 -11.23 -24.00
CA ASP A 345 -12.99 -11.64 -25.12
C ASP A 345 -14.49 -11.63 -24.76
N ASP A 346 -14.84 -12.10 -23.57
CA ASP A 346 -16.23 -12.11 -23.10
C ASP A 346 -16.77 -10.71 -22.85
N ILE A 347 -15.96 -9.81 -22.31
CA ILE A 347 -16.29 -8.38 -22.17
C ILE A 347 -16.44 -7.74 -23.56
N SER A 348 -15.47 -7.96 -24.44
CA SER A 348 -15.43 -7.42 -25.81
C SER A 348 -16.70 -7.76 -26.62
N LYS A 349 -17.21 -8.98 -26.52
CA LYS A 349 -18.45 -9.40 -27.21
C LYS A 349 -19.70 -8.64 -26.77
N LYS A 350 -19.67 -8.02 -25.58
CA LYS A 350 -20.82 -7.36 -24.95
C LYS A 350 -20.77 -5.83 -25.03
N ILE A 351 -19.63 -5.26 -25.46
CA ILE A 351 -19.51 -3.81 -25.67
C ILE A 351 -19.79 -3.44 -27.12
N SER A 352 -20.53 -2.36 -27.33
CA SER A 352 -21.04 -1.92 -28.64
C SER A 352 -20.17 -0.84 -29.30
N ILE A 353 -19.25 -0.22 -28.58
CA ILE A 353 -18.35 0.81 -29.10
C ILE A 353 -17.20 0.20 -29.92
N ASP A 354 -16.60 0.99 -30.80
CA ASP A 354 -15.40 0.57 -31.55
C ASP A 354 -14.22 0.36 -30.58
N HIS A 355 -13.61 -0.82 -30.64
CA HIS A 355 -12.51 -1.21 -29.77
C HIS A 355 -11.65 -2.30 -30.41
N LYS A 356 -10.46 -2.51 -29.83
CA LYS A 356 -9.56 -3.60 -30.21
C LYS A 356 -8.94 -4.24 -28.99
N ILE A 357 -8.81 -5.56 -29.00
CA ILE A 357 -8.00 -6.30 -28.03
C ILE A 357 -6.55 -6.28 -28.54
N PHE A 358 -5.62 -6.04 -27.65
CA PHE A 358 -4.19 -6.03 -27.96
C PHE A 358 -3.34 -6.43 -26.74
N ASP A 359 -2.11 -6.89 -27.01
CA ASP A 359 -1.15 -7.19 -25.95
C ASP A 359 -0.62 -5.92 -25.30
N SER A 360 -0.64 -5.91 -23.98
CA SER A 360 -0.22 -4.80 -23.15
C SER A 360 0.58 -5.29 -21.94
N GLU A 361 0.97 -4.39 -21.07
CA GLU A 361 1.74 -4.69 -19.88
C GLU A 361 1.04 -4.10 -18.65
N SER A 362 0.69 -4.96 -17.68
CA SER A 362 0.28 -4.54 -16.33
C SER A 362 1.50 -4.32 -15.45
N LEU A 363 1.37 -3.42 -14.46
CA LEU A 363 2.41 -3.09 -13.49
C LEU A 363 2.02 -3.61 -12.10
N ILE A 364 3.01 -4.04 -11.32
CA ILE A 364 2.75 -4.39 -9.91
C ILE A 364 2.42 -3.13 -9.13
N GLY A 365 3.28 -2.11 -9.18
CA GLY A 365 3.01 -0.81 -8.57
C GLY A 365 4.24 0.09 -8.51
N GLY A 366 4.05 1.41 -8.45
CA GLY A 366 5.15 2.36 -8.39
C GLY A 366 5.97 2.32 -7.09
N GLY A 367 5.40 1.81 -6.01
CA GLY A 367 6.08 1.66 -4.71
C GLY A 367 6.57 0.24 -4.42
N THR A 368 6.44 -0.68 -5.40
CA THR A 368 6.81 -2.09 -5.24
C THR A 368 7.11 -2.69 -6.61
N MET A 369 8.35 -3.12 -6.83
CA MET A 369 8.81 -3.76 -8.08
C MET A 369 8.46 -2.95 -9.36
N PRO A 370 8.86 -1.67 -9.46
CA PRO A 370 8.41 -0.76 -10.53
C PRO A 370 8.87 -1.19 -11.92
N ASP A 371 9.96 -1.95 -12.02
CA ASP A 371 10.53 -2.44 -13.29
C ASP A 371 9.91 -3.76 -13.76
N LYS A 372 9.04 -4.36 -12.96
CA LYS A 372 8.44 -5.65 -13.28
C LYS A 372 7.10 -5.45 -13.98
N LYS A 373 6.97 -6.10 -15.11
CA LYS A 373 5.81 -6.02 -15.98
C LYS A 373 5.20 -7.41 -16.19
N LEU A 374 3.89 -7.46 -16.29
CA LEU A 374 3.13 -8.67 -16.54
C LEU A 374 2.44 -8.53 -17.92
N LEU A 375 2.68 -9.47 -18.81
CA LEU A 375 1.96 -9.51 -20.08
C LEU A 375 0.45 -9.67 -19.80
N THR A 376 -0.36 -8.83 -20.44
CA THR A 376 -1.80 -8.79 -20.26
C THR A 376 -2.50 -8.45 -21.56
N PRO A 377 -3.64 -9.08 -21.90
CA PRO A 377 -4.53 -8.58 -22.93
C PRO A 377 -5.32 -7.39 -22.38
N ALA A 378 -5.48 -6.35 -23.18
CA ALA A 378 -6.24 -5.16 -22.83
C ALA A 378 -7.19 -4.74 -23.94
N ILE A 379 -8.27 -4.03 -23.59
CA ILE A 379 -9.19 -3.43 -24.54
C ILE A 379 -8.76 -1.99 -24.77
N GLY A 380 -8.48 -1.64 -26.03
CA GLY A 380 -8.18 -0.28 -26.45
C GLY A 380 -9.36 0.35 -27.16
N ILE A 381 -9.85 1.47 -26.66
CA ILE A 381 -11.00 2.21 -27.19
C ILE A 381 -10.47 3.51 -27.79
N PRO A 382 -10.55 3.71 -29.14
CA PRO A 382 -10.20 4.99 -29.74
C PRO A 382 -11.12 6.10 -29.24
N SER A 383 -10.55 7.22 -28.84
CA SER A 383 -11.33 8.37 -28.35
C SER A 383 -11.05 9.61 -29.19
N LYS A 384 -12.11 10.32 -29.56
CA LYS A 384 -12.02 11.63 -30.23
C LYS A 384 -11.92 12.77 -29.20
N ASN A 385 -12.37 12.52 -27.98
CA ASN A 385 -12.34 13.47 -26.87
C ASN A 385 -12.15 12.72 -25.54
N ILE A 386 -10.90 12.42 -25.23
CA ILE A 386 -10.52 11.67 -24.03
C ILE A 386 -11.06 12.31 -22.75
N ASP A 387 -11.03 13.62 -22.66
CA ASP A 387 -11.49 14.33 -21.46
C ASP A 387 -12.99 14.13 -21.22
N GLU A 388 -13.81 14.11 -22.27
CA GLU A 388 -15.25 13.85 -22.15
C GLU A 388 -15.54 12.40 -21.80
N ASP A 389 -14.87 11.46 -22.45
CA ASP A 389 -15.02 10.02 -22.16
C ASP A 389 -14.61 9.70 -20.71
N LEU A 390 -13.47 10.25 -20.25
CA LEU A 390 -13.06 10.13 -18.85
C LEU A 390 -14.07 10.73 -17.88
N ARG A 391 -14.72 11.82 -18.29
CA ARG A 391 -15.76 12.45 -17.51
C ARG A 391 -17.03 11.60 -17.42
N ILE A 392 -17.41 10.93 -18.50
CA ILE A 392 -18.50 9.95 -18.50
C ILE A 392 -18.18 8.80 -17.54
N LEU A 393 -16.99 8.20 -17.62
CA LEU A 393 -16.55 7.09 -16.77
C LEU A 393 -16.39 7.50 -15.29
N SER A 394 -15.94 8.73 -15.03
CA SER A 394 -15.69 9.22 -13.66
C SER A 394 -16.95 9.73 -12.94
N ASN A 395 -18.01 10.11 -13.68
CA ASN A 395 -19.25 10.64 -13.11
C ASN A 395 -20.29 9.54 -12.78
N GLN A 396 -19.87 8.31 -12.62
CA GLN A 396 -20.73 7.19 -12.27
C GLN A 396 -20.81 6.99 -10.75
N GLU A 397 -21.78 6.24 -10.28
CA GLU A 397 -21.88 5.83 -8.86
C GLU A 397 -20.61 5.09 -8.42
N ILE A 398 -20.19 4.11 -9.21
CA ILE A 398 -18.88 3.44 -9.09
C ILE A 398 -18.07 3.83 -10.33
N PRO A 399 -17.13 4.81 -10.22
CA PRO A 399 -16.32 5.25 -11.34
C PRO A 399 -15.40 4.16 -11.88
N LEU A 400 -15.19 4.13 -13.19
CA LEU A 400 -14.19 3.31 -13.84
C LEU A 400 -12.96 4.16 -14.13
N ILE A 401 -11.79 3.69 -13.68
CA ILE A 401 -10.50 4.37 -13.86
C ILE A 401 -9.67 3.59 -14.88
N PRO A 402 -9.59 4.05 -16.13
CA PRO A 402 -8.76 3.43 -17.17
C PRO A 402 -7.33 3.96 -17.16
N ARG A 403 -6.48 3.38 -18.00
CA ARG A 403 -5.21 3.97 -18.42
C ARG A 403 -5.38 4.70 -19.76
N ILE A 404 -4.59 5.75 -19.98
CA ILE A 404 -4.57 6.48 -21.26
C ILE A 404 -3.22 6.23 -21.94
N SER A 405 -3.23 5.95 -23.22
CA SER A 405 -2.03 5.89 -24.05
C SER A 405 -2.40 6.17 -25.53
N GLU A 406 -1.63 7.00 -26.20
CA GLU A 406 -1.76 7.28 -27.64
C GLU A 406 -3.21 7.57 -28.10
N ASP A 407 -3.87 8.52 -27.44
CA ASP A 407 -5.27 8.91 -27.70
C ASP A 407 -6.30 7.76 -27.61
N LYS A 408 -6.00 6.75 -26.79
CA LYS A 408 -6.89 5.62 -26.49
C LYS A 408 -7.13 5.50 -24.99
N ILE A 409 -8.34 5.10 -24.68
CA ILE A 409 -8.71 4.60 -23.35
C ILE A 409 -8.36 3.11 -23.32
N ILE A 410 -7.55 2.70 -22.33
CA ILE A 410 -7.12 1.30 -22.18
C ILE A 410 -7.75 0.72 -20.93
N ILE A 411 -8.46 -0.38 -21.11
CA ILE A 411 -9.09 -1.16 -20.06
C ILE A 411 -8.27 -2.42 -19.86
N ASP A 412 -7.58 -2.48 -18.73
CA ASP A 412 -6.79 -3.64 -18.30
C ASP A 412 -7.46 -4.28 -17.10
N VAL A 413 -8.12 -5.41 -17.32
CA VAL A 413 -8.94 -6.08 -16.29
C VAL A 413 -8.14 -6.91 -15.29
N ARG A 414 -6.82 -7.04 -15.45
CA ARG A 414 -5.98 -7.70 -14.44
C ARG A 414 -6.04 -7.01 -13.09
N SER A 415 -6.23 -5.68 -13.07
CA SER A 415 -6.23 -4.89 -11.85
C SER A 415 -7.59 -4.73 -11.17
N CYS A 416 -8.63 -5.40 -11.66
CA CYS A 416 -9.96 -5.40 -11.04
C CYS A 416 -10.51 -6.83 -10.90
N PRO A 417 -11.39 -7.09 -9.90
CA PRO A 417 -12.00 -8.39 -9.70
C PRO A 417 -12.98 -8.73 -10.85
N VAL A 418 -13.27 -10.02 -11.01
CA VAL A 418 -14.17 -10.51 -12.08
C VAL A 418 -15.62 -10.04 -11.84
N GLU A 419 -15.99 -9.83 -10.60
CA GLU A 419 -17.31 -9.35 -10.19
C GLU A 419 -17.64 -7.96 -10.76
N ASP A 420 -16.64 -7.20 -11.18
CA ASP A 420 -16.82 -5.88 -11.79
C ASP A 420 -17.10 -5.94 -13.31
N ASP A 421 -17.02 -7.09 -13.98
CA ASP A 421 -17.10 -7.21 -15.44
C ASP A 421 -18.42 -6.69 -16.01
N GLU A 422 -19.55 -7.02 -15.40
CA GLU A 422 -20.85 -6.52 -15.88
C GLU A 422 -20.93 -4.99 -15.76
N LYS A 423 -20.37 -4.44 -14.69
CA LYS A 423 -20.33 -2.98 -14.51
C LYS A 423 -19.39 -2.30 -15.48
N ILE A 424 -18.25 -2.92 -15.80
CA ILE A 424 -17.33 -2.44 -16.84
C ILE A 424 -18.06 -2.36 -18.17
N ILE A 425 -18.77 -3.43 -18.57
CA ILE A 425 -19.55 -3.48 -19.82
C ILE A 425 -20.62 -2.38 -19.85
N GLU A 426 -21.39 -2.23 -18.78
CA GLU A 426 -22.41 -1.16 -18.67
C GLU A 426 -21.79 0.22 -18.87
N LEU A 427 -20.64 0.48 -18.24
CA LEU A 427 -19.99 1.80 -18.28
C LEU A 427 -19.36 2.09 -19.65
N LEU A 428 -18.76 1.10 -20.29
CA LEU A 428 -18.16 1.25 -21.61
C LEU A 428 -19.23 1.48 -22.69
N ASN A 429 -20.40 0.89 -22.55
CA ASN A 429 -21.53 1.13 -23.48
C ASN A 429 -22.17 2.52 -23.33
N LYS A 430 -21.71 3.37 -22.40
CA LYS A 430 -22.12 4.78 -22.26
C LYS A 430 -21.20 5.74 -23.04
N LEU A 431 -20.05 5.28 -23.52
CA LEU A 431 -19.15 6.04 -24.37
C LEU A 431 -19.65 6.06 -25.80
#